data_a3c104c5295ca7af0b504d41a908e00a
#
_entry.id   a3c104c5295ca7af0b504d41a908e00a
#
_cell.length_a   1.000
_cell.length_b   1.000
_cell.length_c   1.000
_cell.angle_alpha   90.00
_cell.angle_beta   90.00
_cell.angle_gamma   90.00
#
_symmetry.space_group_name_H-M   'P 1'
#
loop_
_entity.id
_entity.type
_entity.pdbx_description
1 polymer ?
#
loop_
_entity_poly.entity_id
_entity_poly.type
_entity_poly.pdbx_seq_one_letter_code
_entity_poly.pdbx_strand_id
1 'polypeptide(L)'
;VFQQIRDCQAVGQTLHLYLESKVLELLSLVIKGMEQKENHISVKLDYKDIRDLKKTVTYMKKDLSAYPSGEELAQIAGMSPTRYQLAFRKYYGTTPYEYLKEMRLNQALFLLKNSDYGIATIAAKVGYHNSGHFAKLFKNAYGMGPKEYRTNHNIK
;
A
#
# COMPACT_ATOMS: atom_id res chain seq x y z
N VAL A 1 27.48 -9.00 15.92
CA VAL A 1 27.56 -9.46 14.51
C VAL A 1 28.88 -9.04 13.88
N PHE A 2 29.21 -7.73 13.77
CA PHE A 2 30.42 -7.26 13.08
C PHE A 2 31.73 -7.77 13.68
N GLN A 3 31.82 -7.87 15.01
CA GLN A 3 32.98 -8.43 15.68
C GLN A 3 33.13 -9.93 15.39
N GLN A 4 32.03 -10.68 15.39
CA GLN A 4 31.98 -12.09 15.05
C GLN A 4 32.41 -12.38 13.60
N ILE A 5 32.06 -11.49 12.67
CA ILE A 5 32.51 -11.59 11.27
C ILE A 5 34.02 -11.37 11.16
N ARG A 6 34.57 -10.41 11.91
CA ARG A 6 35.99 -10.08 11.94
C ARG A 6 36.85 -11.22 12.50
N ASP A 7 36.33 -11.89 13.53
CA ASP A 7 37.06 -12.94 14.26
C ASP A 7 36.82 -14.34 13.65
N CYS A 8 36.10 -14.43 12.52
CA CYS A 8 35.78 -15.69 11.85
C CYS A 8 37.04 -16.25 11.14
N GLN A 9 37.39 -17.50 11.47
CA GLN A 9 38.49 -18.24 10.84
C GLN A 9 38.01 -19.28 9.80
N ALA A 10 36.72 -19.29 9.48
CA ALA A 10 36.17 -20.20 8.47
C ALA A 10 36.67 -19.85 7.06
N VAL A 11 36.83 -20.86 6.21
CA VAL A 11 37.29 -20.71 4.82
C VAL A 11 36.39 -21.48 3.86
N GLY A 12 36.44 -21.13 2.57
CA GLY A 12 35.68 -21.83 1.53
C GLY A 12 34.16 -21.77 1.73
N GLN A 13 33.49 -22.89 1.51
CA GLN A 13 32.01 -23.00 1.62
C GLN A 13 31.50 -22.70 3.03
N THR A 14 32.26 -23.07 4.05
CA THR A 14 31.91 -22.79 5.45
C THR A 14 31.88 -21.30 5.73
N LEU A 15 32.83 -20.53 5.18
CA LEU A 15 32.84 -19.08 5.28
C LEU A 15 31.62 -18.47 4.59
N HIS A 16 31.25 -18.98 3.41
CA HIS A 16 30.09 -18.51 2.66
C HIS A 16 28.77 -18.68 3.46
N LEU A 17 28.52 -19.88 3.97
CA LEU A 17 27.36 -20.17 4.81
C LEU A 17 27.35 -19.34 6.09
N TYR A 18 28.53 -19.14 6.70
CA TYR A 18 28.64 -18.29 7.89
C TYR A 18 28.27 -16.84 7.59
N LEU A 19 28.76 -16.27 6.50
CA LEU A 19 28.41 -14.89 6.09
C LEU A 19 26.95 -14.75 5.74
N GLU A 20 26.34 -15.71 5.04
CA GLU A 20 24.89 -15.73 4.78
C GLU A 20 24.08 -15.71 6.08
N SER A 21 24.48 -16.54 7.07
CA SER A 21 23.81 -16.54 8.36
C SER A 21 23.87 -15.19 9.07
N LYS A 22 25.00 -14.47 8.96
CA LYS A 22 25.19 -13.16 9.55
C LYS A 22 24.38 -12.07 8.84
N VAL A 23 24.21 -12.18 7.53
CA VAL A 23 23.29 -11.31 6.77
C VAL A 23 21.86 -11.49 7.23
N LEU A 24 21.40 -12.75 7.39
CA LEU A 24 20.05 -13.04 7.89
C LEU A 24 19.85 -12.54 9.33
N GLU A 25 20.86 -12.67 10.19
CA GLU A 25 20.83 -12.12 11.55
C GLU A 25 20.69 -10.59 11.54
N LEU A 26 21.47 -9.90 10.71
CA LEU A 26 21.37 -8.42 10.54
C LEU A 26 19.98 -8.01 10.02
N LEU A 27 19.46 -8.71 9.01
CA LEU A 27 18.12 -8.46 8.49
C LEU A 27 17.04 -8.64 9.56
N SER A 28 17.15 -9.70 10.38
CA SER A 28 16.20 -9.95 11.47
C SER A 28 16.23 -8.82 12.52
N LEU A 29 17.43 -8.30 12.86
CA LEU A 29 17.60 -7.19 13.78
C LEU A 29 17.01 -5.88 13.22
N VAL A 30 17.18 -5.62 11.92
CA VAL A 30 16.58 -4.46 11.25
C VAL A 30 15.05 -4.57 11.26
N ILE A 31 14.50 -5.72 10.87
CA ILE A 31 13.06 -5.97 10.89
C ILE A 31 12.50 -5.79 12.30
N LYS A 32 13.13 -6.40 13.30
CA LYS A 32 12.75 -6.24 14.71
C LYS A 32 12.80 -4.79 15.19
N GLY A 33 13.82 -4.03 14.76
CA GLY A 33 13.92 -2.60 15.06
C GLY A 33 12.83 -1.76 14.40
N MET A 34 12.39 -2.14 13.19
CA MET A 34 11.26 -1.51 12.51
C MET A 34 9.93 -1.83 13.20
N GLU A 35 9.70 -3.09 13.56
CA GLU A 35 8.52 -3.53 14.31
C GLU A 35 8.42 -2.86 15.69
N GLN A 36 9.54 -2.68 16.39
CA GLN A 36 9.56 -1.98 17.68
C GLN A 36 9.22 -0.49 17.52
N LYS A 37 9.68 0.18 16.46
CA LYS A 37 9.26 1.57 16.17
C LYS A 37 7.76 1.68 15.90
N GLU A 38 7.17 0.71 15.22
CA GLU A 38 5.71 0.68 15.00
C GLU A 38 4.92 0.43 16.30
N ASN A 39 5.42 -0.42 17.18
CA ASN A 39 4.75 -0.76 18.46
C ASN A 39 4.83 0.33 19.55
N HIS A 40 5.82 1.26 19.49
CA HIS A 40 5.97 2.32 20.47
C HIS A 40 5.01 3.52 20.28
N ILE A 41 4.32 3.62 19.13
CA ILE A 41 3.30 4.65 18.92
C ILE A 41 1.92 3.99 18.92
N SER A 42 1.50 3.49 20.07
CA SER A 42 0.12 3.04 20.29
C SER A 42 -0.82 4.25 20.30
N VAL A 43 -1.36 4.59 19.12
CA VAL A 43 -2.42 5.59 19.03
C VAL A 43 -3.69 4.99 19.62
N LYS A 44 -4.17 5.52 20.74
CA LYS A 44 -5.54 5.24 21.19
C LYS A 44 -6.50 6.00 20.28
N LEU A 45 -7.47 5.30 19.72
CA LEU A 45 -8.52 5.89 18.90
C LEU A 45 -9.78 6.04 19.73
N ASP A 46 -10.35 7.22 19.73
CA ASP A 46 -11.67 7.50 20.28
C ASP A 46 -12.74 7.57 19.15
N TYR A 47 -14.00 7.77 19.54
CA TYR A 47 -15.10 7.89 18.58
C TYR A 47 -14.94 9.10 17.64
N LYS A 48 -14.33 10.19 18.10
CA LYS A 48 -14.04 11.38 17.32
C LYS A 48 -12.99 11.05 16.25
N ASP A 49 -11.90 10.40 16.64
CA ASP A 49 -10.86 9.95 15.70
C ASP A 49 -11.45 9.10 14.56
N ILE A 50 -12.27 8.11 14.91
CA ILE A 50 -12.90 7.21 13.93
C ILE A 50 -13.83 7.99 12.98
N ARG A 51 -14.63 8.90 13.52
CA ARG A 51 -15.50 9.77 12.71
C ARG A 51 -14.69 10.62 11.74
N ASP A 52 -13.60 11.19 12.20
CA ASP A 52 -12.76 12.11 11.42
C ASP A 52 -11.94 11.33 10.37
N LEU A 53 -11.48 10.11 10.66
CA LEU A 53 -10.93 9.18 9.66
C LEU A 53 -11.95 8.83 8.56
N LYS A 54 -13.21 8.59 8.92
CA LYS A 54 -14.27 8.33 7.92
C LYS A 54 -14.53 9.51 7.00
N LYS A 55 -14.32 10.76 7.48
CA LYS A 55 -14.41 11.95 6.62
C LYS A 55 -13.36 11.93 5.52
N THR A 56 -12.13 11.50 5.83
CA THR A 56 -11.06 11.41 4.80
C THR A 56 -11.38 10.38 3.74
N VAL A 57 -11.95 9.24 4.11
CA VAL A 57 -12.42 8.23 3.14
C VAL A 57 -13.57 8.77 2.29
N THR A 58 -14.52 9.50 2.88
CA THR A 58 -15.58 10.17 2.13
C THR A 58 -15.03 11.19 1.16
N TYR A 59 -14.00 11.93 1.55
CA TYR A 59 -13.31 12.89 0.69
C TYR A 59 -12.65 12.20 -0.50
N MET A 60 -11.89 11.11 -0.27
CA MET A 60 -11.27 10.31 -1.33
C MET A 60 -12.31 9.74 -2.33
N LYS A 61 -13.50 9.35 -1.83
CA LYS A 61 -14.58 8.81 -2.67
C LYS A 61 -15.21 9.83 -3.62
N LYS A 62 -15.16 11.12 -3.29
CA LYS A 62 -15.77 12.16 -4.14
C LYS A 62 -15.09 12.25 -5.50
N ASP A 63 -13.78 12.12 -5.53
CA ASP A 63 -13.00 12.13 -6.76
C ASP A 63 -11.82 11.16 -6.66
N LEU A 64 -11.97 10.00 -7.25
CA LEU A 64 -10.91 8.99 -7.30
C LEU A 64 -9.78 9.36 -8.25
N SER A 65 -9.95 10.36 -9.12
CA SER A 65 -8.88 10.86 -9.99
C SER A 65 -7.92 11.79 -9.26
N ALA A 66 -8.36 12.44 -8.17
CA ALA A 66 -7.54 13.32 -7.36
C ALA A 66 -6.49 12.54 -6.53
N TYR A 67 -5.35 13.19 -6.29
CA TYR A 67 -4.27 12.68 -5.45
C TYR A 67 -4.13 13.56 -4.20
N PRO A 68 -5.00 13.40 -3.20
CA PRO A 68 -4.87 14.17 -1.96
C PRO A 68 -3.56 13.81 -1.28
N SER A 69 -2.83 14.83 -0.80
CA SER A 69 -1.61 14.61 -0.03
C SER A 69 -1.91 14.04 1.35
N GLY A 70 -0.90 13.42 1.98
CA GLY A 70 -1.03 12.94 3.35
C GLY A 70 -1.31 14.06 4.34
N GLU A 71 -0.75 15.27 4.09
CA GLU A 71 -0.99 16.48 4.86
C GLU A 71 -2.44 16.97 4.73
N GLU A 72 -2.97 16.99 3.53
CA GLU A 72 -4.36 17.38 3.25
C GLU A 72 -5.34 16.46 3.95
N LEU A 73 -5.14 15.14 3.86
CA LEU A 73 -5.98 14.16 4.54
C LEU A 73 -5.86 14.28 6.08
N ALA A 74 -4.66 14.51 6.60
CA ALA A 74 -4.44 14.75 8.02
C ALA A 74 -5.17 16.01 8.50
N GLN A 75 -5.14 17.08 7.71
CA GLN A 75 -5.86 18.32 8.00
C GLN A 75 -7.37 18.09 8.04
N ILE A 76 -7.94 17.34 7.09
CA ILE A 76 -9.36 16.97 7.08
C ILE A 76 -9.75 16.16 8.33
N ALA A 77 -8.83 15.31 8.80
CA ALA A 77 -9.01 14.54 10.04
C ALA A 77 -8.75 15.36 11.32
N GLY A 78 -8.24 16.59 11.21
CA GLY A 78 -7.85 17.40 12.37
C GLY A 78 -6.71 16.78 13.17
N MET A 79 -5.79 16.08 12.49
CA MET A 79 -4.66 15.37 13.09
C MET A 79 -3.34 15.85 12.50
N SER A 80 -2.22 15.63 13.24
CA SER A 80 -0.90 15.75 12.62
C SER A 80 -0.70 14.64 11.57
N PRO A 81 0.13 14.83 10.53
CA PRO A 81 0.37 13.81 9.49
C PRO A 81 0.78 12.46 10.06
N THR A 82 1.70 12.45 11.02
CA THR A 82 2.16 11.21 11.67
C THR A 82 1.01 10.51 12.42
N ARG A 83 0.23 11.27 13.24
CA ARG A 83 -0.91 10.71 13.95
C ARG A 83 -1.96 10.15 12.98
N TYR A 84 -2.25 10.86 11.90
CA TYR A 84 -3.20 10.43 10.87
C TYR A 84 -2.79 9.09 10.24
N GLN A 85 -1.54 8.95 9.80
CA GLN A 85 -1.02 7.71 9.21
C GLN A 85 -1.20 6.52 10.16
N LEU A 86 -0.80 6.69 11.42
CA LEU A 86 -0.90 5.65 12.44
C LEU A 86 -2.35 5.31 12.79
N ALA A 87 -3.20 6.33 12.95
CA ALA A 87 -4.62 6.18 13.24
C ALA A 87 -5.35 5.47 12.11
N PHE A 88 -5.06 5.88 10.86
CA PHE A 88 -5.66 5.29 9.67
C PHE A 88 -5.26 3.81 9.53
N ARG A 89 -3.96 3.50 9.67
CA ARG A 89 -3.45 2.12 9.62
C ARG A 89 -4.05 1.26 10.74
N LYS A 90 -4.19 1.81 11.94
CA LYS A 90 -4.81 1.10 13.07
C LYS A 90 -6.28 0.78 12.81
N TYR A 91 -7.04 1.70 12.20
CA TYR A 91 -8.47 1.53 12.00
C TYR A 91 -8.81 0.74 10.73
N TYR A 92 -8.11 0.99 9.61
CA TYR A 92 -8.38 0.37 8.32
C TYR A 92 -7.43 -0.79 7.97
N GLY A 93 -6.40 -1.05 8.78
CA GLY A 93 -5.42 -2.14 8.54
C GLY A 93 -4.40 -1.85 7.46
N THR A 94 -4.47 -0.69 6.79
CA THR A 94 -3.62 -0.33 5.66
C THR A 94 -3.32 1.17 5.65
N THR A 95 -2.41 1.62 4.79
CA THR A 95 -2.10 3.04 4.65
C THR A 95 -3.19 3.78 3.85
N PRO A 96 -3.36 5.11 4.00
CA PRO A 96 -4.30 5.89 3.19
C PRO A 96 -4.06 5.75 1.69
N TYR A 97 -2.79 5.67 1.27
CA TYR A 97 -2.41 5.48 -0.14
C TYR A 97 -2.87 4.13 -0.69
N GLU A 98 -2.56 3.03 0.02
CA GLU A 98 -2.96 1.68 -0.40
C GLU A 98 -4.49 1.54 -0.40
N TYR A 99 -5.18 2.14 0.56
CA TYR A 99 -6.64 2.17 0.62
C TYR A 99 -7.24 2.88 -0.60
N LEU A 100 -6.71 4.06 -0.97
CA LEU A 100 -7.14 4.80 -2.16
C LEU A 100 -6.84 3.99 -3.44
N LYS A 101 -5.67 3.36 -3.51
CA LYS A 101 -5.31 2.48 -4.64
C LYS A 101 -6.31 1.33 -4.82
N GLU A 102 -6.70 0.68 -3.74
CA GLU A 102 -7.69 -0.38 -3.76
C GLU A 102 -9.06 0.13 -4.23
N MET A 103 -9.51 1.27 -3.71
CA MET A 103 -10.76 1.91 -4.15
C MET A 103 -10.75 2.20 -5.66
N ARG A 104 -9.66 2.72 -6.21
CA ARG A 104 -9.48 2.98 -7.64
C ARG A 104 -9.57 1.71 -8.47
N LEU A 105 -8.88 0.65 -8.04
CA LEU A 105 -8.91 -0.63 -8.73
C LEU A 105 -10.30 -1.28 -8.69
N ASN A 106 -11.00 -1.19 -7.55
CA ASN A 106 -12.39 -1.66 -7.43
C ASN A 106 -13.35 -0.87 -8.33
N GLN A 107 -13.18 0.45 -8.44
CA GLN A 107 -13.95 1.28 -9.36
C GLN A 107 -13.63 0.94 -10.82
N ALA A 108 -12.36 0.68 -11.15
CA ALA A 108 -11.97 0.24 -12.48
C ALA A 108 -12.62 -1.11 -12.83
N LEU A 109 -12.64 -2.05 -11.90
CA LEU A 109 -13.32 -3.33 -12.06
C LEU A 109 -14.81 -3.15 -12.37
N PHE A 110 -15.48 -2.27 -11.63
CA PHE A 110 -16.88 -1.93 -11.87
C PHE A 110 -17.08 -1.33 -13.27
N LEU A 111 -16.24 -0.38 -13.69
CA LEU A 111 -16.33 0.22 -15.02
C LEU A 111 -16.03 -0.77 -16.16
N LEU A 112 -15.10 -1.70 -15.94
CA LEU A 112 -14.81 -2.75 -16.90
C LEU A 112 -16.01 -3.67 -17.18
N LYS A 113 -16.82 -3.92 -16.17
CA LYS A 113 -18.03 -4.76 -16.25
C LYS A 113 -19.26 -4.02 -16.78
N ASN A 114 -19.38 -2.72 -16.46
CA ASN A 114 -20.63 -2.00 -16.63
C ASN A 114 -20.55 -0.82 -17.60
N SER A 115 -19.46 -0.72 -18.38
CA SER A 115 -19.33 0.35 -19.39
C SER A 115 -18.51 -0.09 -20.59
N ASP A 116 -18.72 0.59 -21.72
CA ASP A 116 -17.96 0.39 -22.97
C ASP A 116 -16.72 1.30 -23.07
N TYR A 117 -16.35 1.98 -21.97
CA TYR A 117 -15.17 2.84 -21.96
C TYR A 117 -13.90 2.08 -22.32
N GLY A 118 -13.04 2.65 -23.17
CA GLY A 118 -11.72 2.11 -23.45
C GLY A 118 -10.88 1.98 -22.17
N ILE A 119 -9.93 1.05 -22.17
CA ILE A 119 -9.06 0.79 -21.01
C ILE A 119 -8.31 2.06 -20.57
N ALA A 120 -7.83 2.87 -21.52
CA ALA A 120 -7.16 4.14 -21.24
C ALA A 120 -8.11 5.16 -20.57
N THR A 121 -9.36 5.21 -21.03
CA THR A 121 -10.40 6.07 -20.44
C THR A 121 -10.72 5.64 -19.01
N ILE A 122 -10.84 4.33 -18.76
CA ILE A 122 -11.06 3.81 -17.40
C ILE A 122 -9.89 4.16 -16.50
N ALA A 123 -8.64 3.92 -16.97
CA ALA A 123 -7.45 4.29 -16.23
C ALA A 123 -7.48 5.77 -15.81
N ALA A 124 -7.75 6.67 -16.75
CA ALA A 124 -7.85 8.11 -16.48
C ALA A 124 -8.95 8.44 -15.46
N LYS A 125 -10.15 7.87 -15.61
CA LYS A 125 -11.29 8.09 -14.70
C LYS A 125 -11.02 7.67 -13.26
N VAL A 126 -10.16 6.67 -13.06
CA VAL A 126 -9.77 6.21 -11.72
C VAL A 126 -8.40 6.74 -11.27
N GLY A 127 -7.88 7.78 -11.95
CA GLY A 127 -6.71 8.53 -11.52
C GLY A 127 -5.36 7.96 -11.96
N TYR A 128 -5.31 7.19 -13.03
CA TYR A 128 -4.05 6.74 -13.62
C TYR A 128 -3.81 7.38 -14.98
N HIS A 129 -2.84 8.30 -15.06
CA HIS A 129 -2.46 8.95 -16.32
C HIS A 129 -1.73 8.01 -17.30
N ASN A 130 -1.10 6.94 -16.78
CA ASN A 130 -0.42 5.94 -17.58
C ASN A 130 -1.19 4.62 -17.57
N SER A 131 -1.79 4.26 -18.71
CA SER A 131 -2.58 3.03 -18.86
C SER A 131 -1.76 1.76 -18.72
N GLY A 132 -0.46 1.77 -19.06
CA GLY A 132 0.45 0.63 -18.87
C GLY A 132 0.73 0.38 -17.38
N HIS A 133 0.98 1.45 -16.61
CA HIS A 133 1.13 1.34 -15.16
C HIS A 133 -0.18 0.85 -14.51
N PHE A 134 -1.34 1.39 -14.92
CA PHE A 134 -2.64 0.90 -14.48
C PHE A 134 -2.81 -0.59 -14.76
N ALA A 135 -2.52 -1.05 -16.00
CA ALA A 135 -2.67 -2.45 -16.38
C ALA A 135 -1.80 -3.39 -15.53
N LYS A 136 -0.58 -2.97 -15.18
CA LYS A 136 0.32 -3.71 -14.28
C LYS A 136 -0.25 -3.81 -12.87
N LEU A 137 -0.73 -2.70 -12.30
CA LEU A 137 -1.36 -2.68 -10.97
C LEU A 137 -2.61 -3.54 -10.92
N PHE A 138 -3.46 -3.45 -11.95
CA PHE A 138 -4.68 -4.23 -12.09
C PHE A 138 -4.37 -5.73 -12.17
N LYS A 139 -3.38 -6.12 -13.00
CA LYS A 139 -2.94 -7.52 -13.11
C LYS A 139 -2.40 -8.07 -11.79
N ASN A 140 -1.63 -7.27 -11.06
CA ASN A 140 -1.11 -7.66 -9.75
C ASN A 140 -2.23 -7.87 -8.72
N ALA A 141 -3.30 -7.09 -8.79
CA ALA A 141 -4.43 -7.18 -7.86
C ALA A 141 -5.41 -8.32 -8.19
N TYR A 142 -5.65 -8.58 -9.49
CA TYR A 142 -6.71 -9.51 -9.95
C TYR A 142 -6.21 -10.71 -10.76
N GLY A 143 -4.90 -10.88 -10.89
CA GLY A 143 -4.28 -12.02 -11.58
C GLY A 143 -4.25 -11.91 -13.10
N MET A 144 -5.07 -11.04 -13.72
CA MET A 144 -5.16 -10.85 -15.18
C MET A 144 -5.24 -9.37 -15.56
N GLY A 145 -4.88 -9.04 -16.80
CA GLY A 145 -4.92 -7.67 -17.31
C GLY A 145 -6.36 -7.15 -17.51
N PRO A 146 -6.57 -5.81 -17.51
CA PRO A 146 -7.91 -5.23 -17.62
C PRO A 146 -8.61 -5.58 -18.96
N LYS A 147 -7.87 -5.72 -20.07
CA LYS A 147 -8.43 -6.14 -21.36
C LYS A 147 -8.92 -7.58 -21.31
N GLU A 148 -8.09 -8.48 -20.80
CA GLU A 148 -8.40 -9.90 -20.61
C GLU A 148 -9.58 -10.07 -19.65
N TYR A 149 -9.59 -9.33 -18.56
CA TYR A 149 -10.70 -9.33 -17.60
C TYR A 149 -12.03 -8.98 -18.27
N ARG A 150 -12.07 -7.93 -19.10
CA ARG A 150 -13.27 -7.54 -19.85
C ARG A 150 -13.73 -8.64 -20.80
N THR A 151 -12.81 -9.22 -21.57
CA THR A 151 -13.15 -10.29 -22.52
C THR A 151 -13.78 -11.49 -21.79
N ASN A 152 -13.23 -11.87 -20.67
CA ASN A 152 -13.71 -13.03 -19.90
C ASN A 152 -15.04 -12.78 -19.17
N HIS A 153 -15.43 -11.53 -18.93
CA HIS A 153 -16.65 -11.18 -18.19
C HIS A 153 -17.74 -10.51 -19.04
N ASN A 154 -17.46 -10.15 -20.29
CA ASN A 154 -18.42 -9.63 -21.27
C ASN A 154 -18.90 -10.71 -22.24
N ILE A 155 -18.98 -11.97 -21.81
CA ILE A 155 -19.70 -13.00 -22.57
C ILE A 155 -21.19 -12.73 -22.35
N LYS A 156 -21.74 -11.86 -23.21
CA LYS A 156 -23.16 -11.80 -23.51
C LYS A 156 -23.41 -12.46 -24.83
#